data_8bd1adc9ff30ff1e9481f4b52469f85e
#
_entry.id   8bd1adc9ff30ff1e9481f4b52469f85e
#
_cell.length_a   1.000
_cell.length_b   1.000
_cell.length_c   1.000
_cell.angle_alpha   90.00
_cell.angle_beta   90.00
_cell.angle_gamma   90.00
#
_symmetry.space_group_name_H-M   'P 1'
#
loop_
_entity.id
_entity.type
_entity.pdbx_description
1 polymer ?
#
loop_
_entity_poly.entity_id
_entity_poly.type
_entity_poly.pdbx_seq_one_letter_code
_entity_poly.pdbx_strand_id
1 'polypeptide(L)'
;MVFFIGALDYASDEFTLSAFYLVPICWACWAAGRTMGLFTALASALVWLVSELMTGHIHKYATHPQWNALTLLLLFCALAHLLSDIRWLNRTLEEKVQQRTAALGAEISQREHAEQARLQAERLAVAGTMAAQVAHEVRNPLGSIKLNLDLVLREIRKLGGPGKHSTDEGETLVHEMREEVGRIQRVIESYLSLARLPKPQRRPIDANVLLEQKLVFMQSAFEKARIELRTDLDPALEPLNADAAQLWQAILNLIRNSLEAMPQGGKLAITTRSEDSRAVITIEDTGHGIPETDWGHLFVPFFSTKQGGTGLGLALTQQILHEHGAEIECASRSGQGTTFTIQFPLTAT
;
A
#
# COMPACT_ATOMS: atom_id res chain seq x y z
N MET A 1 11.56 -1.65 -59.16
CA MET A 1 11.98 -0.33 -58.63
C MET A 1 13.36 0.06 -59.16
N VAL A 2 14.41 -0.73 -59.00
CA VAL A 2 15.78 -0.44 -59.46
C VAL A 2 15.79 -0.16 -60.98
N PHE A 3 15.20 -1.04 -61.80
CA PHE A 3 15.10 -0.87 -63.28
C PHE A 3 14.28 0.36 -63.70
N PHE A 4 13.25 0.74 -62.91
CA PHE A 4 12.45 1.93 -63.18
C PHE A 4 13.27 3.21 -62.96
N ILE A 5 14.05 3.24 -61.88
CA ILE A 5 14.98 4.34 -61.58
C ILE A 5 16.03 4.44 -62.71
N GLY A 6 16.58 3.29 -63.16
CA GLY A 6 17.54 3.24 -64.26
C GLY A 6 16.96 3.76 -65.59
N ALA A 7 15.70 3.46 -65.92
CA ALA A 7 15.03 3.98 -67.11
C ALA A 7 14.80 5.49 -67.02
N LEU A 8 14.46 6.01 -65.83
CA LEU A 8 14.35 7.46 -65.59
C LEU A 8 15.71 8.16 -65.66
N ASP A 9 16.75 7.55 -65.12
CA ASP A 9 18.13 8.06 -65.14
C ASP A 9 18.65 8.14 -66.61
N TYR A 10 18.34 7.11 -67.42
CA TYR A 10 18.65 7.11 -68.87
C TYR A 10 17.87 8.19 -69.62
N ALA A 11 16.64 8.48 -69.23
CA ALA A 11 15.79 9.48 -69.88
C ALA A 11 16.07 10.93 -69.46
N SER A 12 16.83 11.15 -68.38
CA SER A 12 17.17 12.47 -67.84
C SER A 12 18.54 12.91 -68.35
N ASP A 13 18.57 13.81 -69.32
CA ASP A 13 19.83 14.33 -69.90
C ASP A 13 20.61 15.28 -69.01
N GLU A 14 20.08 15.76 -67.88
CA GLU A 14 20.69 16.81 -67.05
C GLU A 14 20.97 16.42 -65.60
N PHE A 15 20.36 15.36 -65.06
CA PHE A 15 20.49 15.01 -63.65
C PHE A 15 20.80 13.54 -63.42
N THR A 16 21.86 13.24 -62.68
CA THR A 16 22.12 11.88 -62.22
C THR A 16 21.21 11.53 -61.04
N LEU A 17 20.31 10.55 -61.23
CA LEU A 17 19.39 10.05 -60.20
C LEU A 17 20.04 9.01 -59.28
N SER A 18 21.37 9.03 -59.11
CA SER A 18 22.11 8.04 -58.34
C SER A 18 21.65 7.94 -56.89
N ALA A 19 21.21 9.04 -56.24
CA ALA A 19 20.70 9.04 -54.90
C ALA A 19 19.38 8.25 -54.72
N PHE A 20 18.57 8.15 -55.76
CA PHE A 20 17.30 7.41 -55.69
C PHE A 20 17.45 5.90 -55.60
N TYR A 21 18.63 5.36 -56.00
CA TYR A 21 18.94 3.94 -55.79
C TYR A 21 19.08 3.53 -54.34
N LEU A 22 19.25 4.50 -53.41
CA LEU A 22 19.23 4.23 -51.95
C LEU A 22 17.86 3.73 -51.48
N VAL A 23 16.75 4.18 -52.07
CA VAL A 23 15.39 3.82 -51.67
C VAL A 23 15.13 2.31 -51.74
N PRO A 24 15.36 1.63 -52.90
CA PRO A 24 15.17 0.19 -52.98
C PRO A 24 16.16 -0.60 -52.09
N ILE A 25 17.38 -0.10 -51.87
CA ILE A 25 18.38 -0.72 -51.01
C ILE A 25 17.93 -0.67 -49.56
N CYS A 26 17.51 0.52 -49.07
CA CYS A 26 16.97 0.69 -47.74
C CYS A 26 15.73 -0.19 -47.51
N TRP A 27 14.82 -0.22 -48.48
CA TRP A 27 13.61 -1.05 -48.38
C TRP A 27 13.93 -2.56 -48.36
N ALA A 28 14.86 -3.04 -49.21
CA ALA A 28 15.28 -4.43 -49.26
C ALA A 28 16.00 -4.83 -47.93
N CYS A 29 16.86 -3.97 -47.39
CA CYS A 29 17.47 -4.18 -46.11
C CYS A 29 16.44 -4.26 -44.97
N TRP A 30 15.41 -3.40 -45.03
CA TRP A 30 14.34 -3.36 -44.04
C TRP A 30 13.41 -4.55 -44.13
N ALA A 31 12.97 -4.95 -45.32
CA ALA A 31 11.97 -6.01 -45.53
C ALA A 31 12.56 -7.42 -45.51
N ALA A 32 13.70 -7.67 -46.12
CA ALA A 32 14.25 -8.99 -46.40
C ALA A 32 15.66 -9.25 -45.82
N GLY A 33 16.25 -8.28 -45.14
CA GLY A 33 17.52 -8.41 -44.43
C GLY A 33 18.76 -8.16 -45.29
N ARG A 34 19.95 -8.47 -44.70
CA ARG A 34 21.28 -8.11 -45.21
C ARG A 34 21.58 -8.65 -46.63
N THR A 35 21.25 -9.92 -46.87
CA THR A 35 21.57 -10.58 -48.14
C THR A 35 20.79 -9.92 -49.31
N MET A 36 19.50 -9.68 -49.14
CA MET A 36 18.68 -9.01 -50.16
C MET A 36 19.09 -7.56 -50.32
N GLY A 37 19.47 -6.85 -49.26
CA GLY A 37 20.01 -5.50 -49.34
C GLY A 37 21.29 -5.42 -50.17
N LEU A 38 22.23 -6.35 -49.97
CA LEU A 38 23.47 -6.44 -50.76
C LEU A 38 23.22 -6.78 -52.24
N PHE A 39 22.31 -7.74 -52.52
CA PHE A 39 21.88 -8.02 -53.91
C PHE A 39 21.27 -6.81 -54.58
N THR A 40 20.41 -6.06 -53.88
CA THR A 40 19.81 -4.84 -54.39
C THR A 40 20.84 -3.74 -54.63
N ALA A 41 21.84 -3.61 -53.72
CA ALA A 41 22.94 -2.68 -53.88
C ALA A 41 23.77 -2.99 -55.14
N LEU A 42 24.13 -4.28 -55.33
CA LEU A 42 24.84 -4.72 -56.53
C LEU A 42 24.04 -4.48 -57.81
N ALA A 43 22.75 -4.84 -57.82
CA ALA A 43 21.86 -4.60 -58.94
C ALA A 43 21.71 -3.09 -59.26
N SER A 44 21.58 -2.27 -58.22
CA SER A 44 21.51 -0.81 -58.35
C SER A 44 22.79 -0.22 -58.97
N ALA A 45 23.96 -0.64 -58.54
CA ALA A 45 25.22 -0.19 -59.08
C ALA A 45 25.41 -0.63 -60.55
N LEU A 46 24.97 -1.87 -60.89
CA LEU A 46 25.06 -2.39 -62.26
C LEU A 46 24.12 -1.63 -63.20
N VAL A 47 22.84 -1.40 -62.80
CA VAL A 47 21.87 -0.64 -63.61
C VAL A 47 22.33 0.80 -63.78
N TRP A 48 22.90 1.43 -62.77
CA TRP A 48 23.46 2.77 -62.87
C TRP A 48 24.61 2.80 -63.87
N LEU A 49 25.56 1.85 -63.78
CA LEU A 49 26.72 1.75 -64.68
C LEU A 49 26.26 1.58 -66.14
N VAL A 50 25.27 0.71 -66.42
CA VAL A 50 24.72 0.51 -67.77
C VAL A 50 24.05 1.79 -68.28
N SER A 51 23.27 2.47 -67.45
CA SER A 51 22.65 3.77 -67.78
C SER A 51 23.71 4.79 -68.20
N GLU A 52 24.77 4.94 -67.43
CA GLU A 52 25.88 5.87 -67.69
C GLU A 52 26.64 5.55 -68.97
N LEU A 53 26.89 4.26 -69.25
CA LEU A 53 27.53 3.81 -70.49
C LEU A 53 26.67 4.06 -71.75
N MET A 54 25.32 3.94 -71.63
CA MET A 54 24.40 4.10 -72.73
C MET A 54 24.12 5.57 -73.03
N THR A 55 24.11 6.46 -72.07
CA THR A 55 23.83 7.89 -72.25
C THR A 55 25.02 8.67 -72.81
N GLY A 56 26.21 8.07 -72.87
CA GLY A 56 27.38 8.73 -73.46
C GLY A 56 27.89 9.94 -72.68
N HIS A 57 27.40 10.17 -71.45
CA HIS A 57 27.83 11.28 -70.59
C HIS A 57 29.31 11.17 -70.15
N ILE A 58 29.97 10.06 -70.49
CA ILE A 58 31.38 9.74 -70.18
C ILE A 58 32.35 10.83 -70.65
N HIS A 59 31.96 11.63 -71.63
CA HIS A 59 32.88 12.55 -72.28
C HIS A 59 32.91 13.96 -71.72
N LYS A 60 32.03 14.33 -70.79
CA LYS A 60 31.93 15.72 -70.33
C LYS A 60 32.51 16.03 -68.97
N TYR A 61 32.50 15.06 -68.01
CA TYR A 61 32.83 15.34 -66.60
C TYR A 61 33.56 14.23 -65.85
N ALA A 62 33.73 13.02 -66.35
CA ALA A 62 34.36 11.93 -65.62
C ALA A 62 35.43 11.21 -66.43
N THR A 63 36.68 11.29 -65.97
CA THR A 63 37.82 10.61 -66.59
C THR A 63 37.80 9.08 -66.43
N HIS A 64 37.00 8.53 -65.51
CA HIS A 64 36.96 7.09 -65.20
C HIS A 64 35.59 6.65 -64.61
N PRO A 65 34.56 6.33 -65.43
CA PRO A 65 33.25 5.90 -64.93
C PRO A 65 33.29 4.63 -64.08
N GLN A 66 34.28 3.74 -64.31
CA GLN A 66 34.49 2.57 -63.48
C GLN A 66 34.77 2.92 -62.00
N TRP A 67 35.47 4.01 -61.73
CA TRP A 67 35.74 4.46 -60.35
C TRP A 67 34.50 4.99 -59.65
N ASN A 68 33.66 5.69 -60.37
CA ASN A 68 32.37 6.18 -59.82
C ASN A 68 31.42 5.03 -59.50
N ALA A 69 31.31 4.02 -60.40
CA ALA A 69 30.53 2.82 -60.17
C ALA A 69 31.04 2.02 -58.97
N LEU A 70 32.37 1.87 -58.85
CA LEU A 70 32.98 1.18 -57.71
C LEU A 70 32.72 1.94 -56.40
N THR A 71 32.83 3.25 -56.39
CA THR A 71 32.60 4.09 -55.20
C THR A 71 31.12 4.00 -54.75
N LEU A 72 30.16 4.08 -55.70
CA LEU A 72 28.72 3.91 -55.41
C LEU A 72 28.41 2.51 -54.90
N LEU A 73 28.99 1.46 -55.49
CA LEU A 73 28.84 0.10 -55.00
C LEU A 73 29.29 -0.05 -53.57
N LEU A 74 30.50 0.46 -53.26
CA LEU A 74 31.05 0.42 -51.89
C LEU A 74 30.19 1.19 -50.92
N LEU A 75 29.69 2.38 -51.29
CA LEU A 75 28.78 3.18 -50.48
C LEU A 75 27.46 2.44 -50.23
N PHE A 76 26.88 1.86 -51.26
CA PHE A 76 25.62 1.11 -51.12
C PHE A 76 25.79 -0.16 -50.27
N CYS A 77 26.91 -0.89 -50.44
CA CYS A 77 27.21 -2.04 -49.59
C CYS A 77 27.47 -1.65 -48.14
N ALA A 78 28.19 -0.55 -47.91
CA ALA A 78 28.43 -0.05 -46.53
C ALA A 78 27.11 0.37 -45.86
N LEU A 79 26.23 1.06 -46.57
CA LEU A 79 24.93 1.47 -46.08
C LEU A 79 24.02 0.25 -45.78
N ALA A 80 23.99 -0.73 -46.69
CA ALA A 80 23.23 -1.98 -46.47
C ALA A 80 23.72 -2.74 -45.26
N HIS A 81 25.03 -2.77 -45.03
CA HIS A 81 25.64 -3.39 -43.86
C HIS A 81 25.26 -2.65 -42.59
N LEU A 82 25.41 -1.32 -42.56
CA LEU A 82 25.08 -0.48 -41.41
C LEU A 82 23.62 -0.61 -41.01
N LEU A 83 22.71 -0.52 -41.96
CA LEU A 83 21.25 -0.67 -41.69
C LEU A 83 20.92 -2.06 -41.14
N SER A 84 21.57 -3.09 -41.66
CA SER A 84 21.38 -4.46 -41.13
C SER A 84 21.88 -4.61 -39.70
N ASP A 85 23.04 -4.02 -39.38
CA ASP A 85 23.61 -4.07 -38.04
C ASP A 85 22.75 -3.29 -37.02
N ILE A 86 22.28 -2.09 -37.39
CA ILE A 86 21.36 -1.32 -36.56
C ILE A 86 20.08 -2.12 -36.29
N ARG A 87 19.52 -2.78 -37.31
CA ARG A 87 18.30 -3.57 -37.16
C ARG A 87 18.52 -4.80 -36.26
N TRP A 88 19.64 -5.49 -36.42
CA TRP A 88 20.02 -6.60 -35.54
C TRP A 88 20.19 -6.13 -34.09
N LEU A 89 20.88 -5.01 -33.88
CA LEU A 89 21.12 -4.43 -32.57
C LEU A 89 19.80 -4.05 -31.88
N ASN A 90 18.89 -3.39 -32.60
CA ASN A 90 17.58 -3.01 -32.08
C ASN A 90 16.77 -4.24 -31.63
N ARG A 91 16.71 -5.29 -32.46
CA ARG A 91 16.01 -6.53 -32.10
C ARG A 91 16.61 -7.17 -30.83
N THR A 92 17.95 -7.27 -30.82
CA THR A 92 18.65 -7.85 -29.65
C THR A 92 18.42 -7.02 -28.37
N LEU A 93 18.34 -5.69 -28.52
CA LEU A 93 18.06 -4.79 -27.40
C LEU A 93 16.62 -4.98 -26.90
N GLU A 94 15.65 -5.02 -27.81
CA GLU A 94 14.24 -5.26 -27.47
C GLU A 94 14.06 -6.60 -26.75
N GLU A 95 14.68 -7.68 -27.22
CA GLU A 95 14.65 -8.99 -26.58
C GLU A 95 15.27 -8.94 -25.16
N LYS A 96 16.40 -8.27 -25.00
CA LYS A 96 17.04 -8.12 -23.69
C LYS A 96 16.21 -7.28 -22.73
N VAL A 97 15.57 -6.19 -23.22
CA VAL A 97 14.67 -5.36 -22.41
C VAL A 97 13.48 -6.19 -21.94
N GLN A 98 12.83 -6.93 -22.84
CA GLN A 98 11.71 -7.81 -22.48
C GLN A 98 12.12 -8.88 -21.45
N GLN A 99 13.25 -9.54 -21.66
CA GLN A 99 13.74 -10.54 -20.71
C GLN A 99 14.03 -9.94 -19.32
N ARG A 100 14.69 -8.78 -19.27
CA ARG A 100 14.96 -8.10 -18.01
C ARG A 100 13.71 -7.61 -17.31
N THR A 101 12.75 -7.08 -18.06
CA THR A 101 11.48 -6.62 -17.50
C THR A 101 10.67 -7.79 -16.92
N ALA A 102 10.63 -8.92 -17.61
CA ALA A 102 9.99 -10.14 -17.11
C ALA A 102 10.69 -10.70 -15.86
N ALA A 103 12.01 -10.73 -15.86
CA ALA A 103 12.80 -11.17 -14.70
C ALA A 103 12.60 -10.27 -13.47
N LEU A 104 12.62 -8.95 -13.67
CA LEU A 104 12.34 -7.97 -12.60
C LEU A 104 10.92 -8.13 -12.07
N GLY A 105 9.93 -8.31 -12.92
CA GLY A 105 8.54 -8.56 -12.50
C GLY A 105 8.42 -9.82 -11.63
N ALA A 106 9.10 -10.90 -12.00
CA ALA A 106 9.12 -12.14 -11.21
C ALA A 106 9.84 -11.93 -9.86
N GLU A 107 10.96 -11.20 -9.84
CA GLU A 107 11.70 -10.90 -8.60
C GLU A 107 10.87 -10.04 -7.64
N ILE A 108 10.20 -8.99 -8.15
CA ILE A 108 9.31 -8.14 -7.35
C ILE A 108 8.20 -8.98 -6.72
N SER A 109 7.50 -9.79 -7.53
CA SER A 109 6.44 -10.67 -7.04
C SER A 109 6.94 -11.65 -5.96
N GLN A 110 8.14 -12.24 -6.17
CA GLN A 110 8.73 -13.13 -5.17
C GLN A 110 9.08 -12.40 -3.86
N ARG A 111 9.61 -11.18 -3.94
CA ARG A 111 9.90 -10.35 -2.76
C ARG A 111 8.62 -9.98 -2.02
N GLU A 112 7.56 -9.59 -2.71
CA GLU A 112 6.27 -9.28 -2.11
C GLU A 112 5.68 -10.50 -1.38
N HIS A 113 5.73 -11.68 -1.97
CA HIS A 113 5.29 -12.91 -1.32
C HIS A 113 6.14 -13.27 -0.10
N ALA A 114 7.46 -13.14 -0.20
CA ALA A 114 8.38 -13.41 0.92
C ALA A 114 8.14 -12.44 2.10
N GLU A 115 7.95 -11.15 1.81
CA GLU A 115 7.66 -10.14 2.82
C GLU A 115 6.30 -10.39 3.49
N GLN A 116 5.27 -10.76 2.72
CA GLN A 116 3.97 -11.14 3.28
C GLN A 116 4.08 -12.37 4.20
N ALA A 117 4.82 -13.39 3.78
CA ALA A 117 5.04 -14.59 4.59
C ALA A 117 5.82 -14.26 5.88
N ARG A 118 6.82 -13.38 5.79
CA ARG A 118 7.58 -12.90 6.93
C ARG A 118 6.69 -12.15 7.93
N LEU A 119 5.90 -11.19 7.46
CA LEU A 119 4.96 -10.44 8.31
C LEU A 119 3.93 -11.36 8.96
N GLN A 120 3.43 -12.35 8.24
CA GLN A 120 2.50 -13.33 8.79
C GLN A 120 3.18 -14.22 9.84
N ALA A 121 4.42 -14.67 9.60
CA ALA A 121 5.19 -15.43 10.58
C ALA A 121 5.52 -14.61 11.83
N GLU A 122 5.86 -13.35 11.68
CA GLU A 122 6.10 -12.42 12.78
C GLU A 122 4.83 -12.20 13.62
N ARG A 123 3.67 -11.99 12.97
CA ARG A 123 2.36 -11.91 13.65
C ARG A 123 2.04 -13.19 14.43
N LEU A 124 2.27 -14.36 13.83
CA LEU A 124 2.05 -15.65 14.49
C LEU A 124 3.03 -15.88 15.64
N ALA A 125 4.28 -15.45 15.51
CA ALA A 125 5.27 -15.53 16.60
C ALA A 125 4.87 -14.63 17.77
N VAL A 126 4.46 -13.40 17.50
CA VAL A 126 3.92 -12.48 18.51
C VAL A 126 2.66 -13.08 19.15
N ALA A 127 1.72 -13.59 18.36
CA ALA A 127 0.53 -14.26 18.88
C ALA A 127 0.89 -15.51 19.70
N GLY A 128 1.89 -16.29 19.29
CA GLY A 128 2.38 -17.47 20.01
C GLY A 128 3.00 -17.15 21.35
N THR A 129 3.85 -16.12 21.42
CA THR A 129 4.42 -15.65 22.71
C THR A 129 3.34 -15.11 23.64
N MET A 130 2.29 -14.54 23.09
CA MET A 130 1.15 -14.00 23.83
C MET A 130 0.14 -15.06 24.27
N ALA A 131 0.12 -16.25 23.65
CA ALA A 131 -0.83 -17.32 23.99
C ALA A 131 -0.79 -17.72 25.46
N ALA A 132 0.40 -17.76 26.07
CA ALA A 132 0.57 -18.04 27.48
C ALA A 132 -0.04 -16.94 28.36
N GLN A 133 0.09 -15.68 27.97
CA GLN A 133 -0.44 -14.54 28.71
C GLN A 133 -1.97 -14.47 28.60
N VAL A 134 -2.51 -14.67 27.37
CA VAL A 134 -3.96 -14.80 27.16
C VAL A 134 -4.54 -15.95 27.99
N ALA A 135 -3.87 -17.13 28.01
CA ALA A 135 -4.31 -18.26 28.82
C ALA A 135 -4.31 -17.91 30.30
N HIS A 136 -3.35 -17.11 30.77
CA HIS A 136 -3.31 -16.65 32.15
C HIS A 136 -4.42 -15.65 32.46
N GLU A 137 -4.65 -14.68 31.60
CA GLU A 137 -5.70 -13.66 31.74
C GLU A 137 -7.12 -14.23 31.59
N VAL A 138 -7.31 -15.31 30.85
CA VAL A 138 -8.58 -16.04 30.76
C VAL A 138 -8.79 -16.93 31.98
N ARG A 139 -7.71 -17.55 32.53
CA ARG A 139 -7.80 -18.42 33.71
C ARG A 139 -8.22 -17.66 34.97
N ASN A 140 -7.74 -16.41 35.14
CA ASN A 140 -8.06 -15.58 36.29
C ASN A 140 -9.57 -15.34 36.48
N PRO A 141 -10.31 -14.75 35.49
CA PRO A 141 -11.76 -14.58 35.61
C PRO A 141 -12.54 -15.90 35.66
N LEU A 142 -12.05 -16.96 34.98
CA LEU A 142 -12.66 -18.29 35.16
C LEU A 142 -12.55 -18.79 36.60
N GLY A 143 -11.43 -18.50 37.28
CA GLY A 143 -11.25 -18.81 38.72
C GLY A 143 -12.26 -18.05 39.58
N SER A 144 -12.45 -16.75 39.32
CA SER A 144 -13.43 -15.89 39.98
C SER A 144 -14.87 -16.38 39.77
N ILE A 145 -15.24 -16.70 38.52
CA ILE A 145 -16.55 -17.26 38.18
C ILE A 145 -16.79 -18.57 38.96
N LYS A 146 -15.79 -19.47 38.98
CA LYS A 146 -15.92 -20.72 39.71
C LYS A 146 -16.13 -20.51 41.20
N LEU A 147 -15.38 -19.56 41.81
CA LEU A 147 -15.54 -19.21 43.22
C LEU A 147 -16.94 -18.66 43.50
N ASN A 148 -17.42 -17.73 42.72
CA ASN A 148 -18.75 -17.14 42.84
C ASN A 148 -19.85 -18.18 42.65
N LEU A 149 -19.69 -19.10 41.71
CA LEU A 149 -20.62 -20.23 41.50
C LEU A 149 -20.68 -21.13 42.75
N ASP A 150 -19.53 -21.46 43.37
CA ASP A 150 -19.46 -22.24 44.60
C ASP A 150 -20.15 -21.52 45.78
N LEU A 151 -20.02 -20.19 45.85
CA LEU A 151 -20.72 -19.36 46.82
C LEU A 151 -22.24 -19.34 46.61
N VAL A 152 -22.69 -19.15 45.38
CA VAL A 152 -24.11 -19.23 44.99
C VAL A 152 -24.69 -20.59 45.34
N LEU A 153 -23.96 -21.69 45.03
CA LEU A 153 -24.40 -23.05 45.38
C LEU A 153 -24.47 -23.27 46.92
N ARG A 154 -23.57 -22.68 47.69
CA ARG A 154 -23.63 -22.72 49.16
C ARG A 154 -24.86 -21.95 49.71
N GLU A 155 -25.16 -20.80 49.12
CA GLU A 155 -26.29 -19.97 49.51
C GLU A 155 -27.61 -20.65 49.18
N ILE A 156 -27.75 -21.22 47.99
CA ILE A 156 -28.94 -22.03 47.61
C ILE A 156 -29.13 -23.22 48.59
N ARG A 157 -28.04 -23.87 49.04
CA ARG A 157 -28.16 -24.97 50.02
C ARG A 157 -28.59 -24.50 51.42
N LYS A 158 -28.26 -23.28 51.81
CA LYS A 158 -28.76 -22.67 53.05
C LYS A 158 -30.22 -22.30 52.99
N LEU A 159 -30.74 -21.94 51.77
CA LEU A 159 -32.16 -21.62 51.54
C LEU A 159 -33.13 -22.80 51.66
N GLY A 160 -32.65 -24.02 51.79
CA GLY A 160 -33.47 -25.19 52.11
C GLY A 160 -34.11 -25.17 53.50
N GLY A 161 -33.99 -24.07 54.30
CA GLY A 161 -34.63 -23.81 55.57
C GLY A 161 -35.53 -22.56 55.53
N PRO A 162 -36.54 -22.44 56.40
CA PRO A 162 -37.49 -21.32 56.34
C PRO A 162 -36.87 -20.02 56.88
N GLY A 163 -36.39 -19.12 56.01
CA GLY A 163 -35.90 -17.80 56.39
C GLY A 163 -35.57 -16.92 55.18
N LYS A 164 -36.31 -15.87 54.96
CA LYS A 164 -36.20 -14.80 53.98
C LYS A 164 -34.94 -13.94 54.22
N HIS A 165 -33.79 -14.17 53.56
CA HIS A 165 -32.76 -13.11 53.37
C HIS A 165 -31.63 -13.57 52.45
N SER A 166 -31.90 -13.95 51.19
CA SER A 166 -30.82 -14.43 50.36
C SER A 166 -30.93 -14.13 48.85
N THR A 167 -31.86 -13.32 48.44
CA THR A 167 -31.98 -12.95 47.03
C THR A 167 -30.93 -11.92 46.58
N ASP A 168 -30.55 -10.99 47.46
CA ASP A 168 -29.65 -9.88 47.19
C ASP A 168 -28.17 -10.33 46.97
N GLU A 169 -27.67 -11.23 47.85
CA GLU A 169 -26.30 -11.77 47.70
C GLU A 169 -26.16 -12.68 46.47
N GLY A 170 -27.16 -13.49 46.18
CA GLY A 170 -27.19 -14.32 44.99
C GLY A 170 -27.21 -13.52 43.71
N GLU A 171 -28.00 -12.45 43.64
CA GLU A 171 -28.04 -11.54 42.53
C GLU A 171 -26.70 -10.81 42.30
N THR A 172 -26.06 -10.35 43.36
CA THR A 172 -24.73 -9.73 43.31
C THR A 172 -23.69 -10.68 42.73
N LEU A 173 -23.62 -11.94 43.21
CA LEU A 173 -22.69 -12.95 42.72
C LEU A 173 -22.93 -13.30 41.26
N VAL A 174 -24.18 -13.38 40.81
CA VAL A 174 -24.53 -13.59 39.41
C VAL A 174 -24.14 -12.39 38.55
N HIS A 175 -24.28 -11.17 39.08
CA HIS A 175 -23.86 -9.97 38.38
C HIS A 175 -22.34 -9.93 38.17
N GLU A 176 -21.55 -10.23 39.21
CA GLU A 176 -20.10 -10.32 39.13
C GLU A 176 -19.62 -11.39 38.16
N MET A 177 -20.26 -12.56 38.14
CA MET A 177 -19.96 -13.60 37.12
C MET A 177 -20.22 -13.13 35.70
N ARG A 178 -21.30 -12.39 35.47
CA ARG A 178 -21.63 -11.81 34.16
C ARG A 178 -20.58 -10.82 33.70
N GLU A 179 -20.09 -9.97 34.58
CA GLU A 179 -19.01 -9.02 34.29
C GLU A 179 -17.72 -9.74 33.92
N GLU A 180 -17.36 -10.82 34.64
CA GLU A 180 -16.17 -11.61 34.34
C GLU A 180 -16.26 -12.39 33.02
N VAL A 181 -17.43 -12.92 32.68
CA VAL A 181 -17.68 -13.50 31.35
C VAL A 181 -17.48 -12.46 30.26
N GLY A 182 -18.05 -11.24 30.44
CA GLY A 182 -17.86 -10.12 29.53
C GLY A 182 -16.40 -9.69 29.38
N ARG A 183 -15.62 -9.78 30.48
CA ARG A 183 -14.18 -9.53 30.45
C ARG A 183 -13.41 -10.57 29.61
N ILE A 184 -13.72 -11.86 29.80
CA ILE A 184 -13.12 -12.94 29.01
C ILE A 184 -13.41 -12.75 27.50
N GLN A 185 -14.66 -12.42 27.17
CA GLN A 185 -15.01 -12.17 25.76
C GLN A 185 -14.20 -11.04 25.17
N ARG A 186 -14.05 -9.93 25.86
CA ARG A 186 -13.21 -8.80 25.40
C ARG A 186 -11.74 -9.17 25.22
N VAL A 187 -11.16 -9.96 26.12
CA VAL A 187 -9.77 -10.45 25.99
C VAL A 187 -9.63 -11.29 24.73
N ILE A 188 -10.53 -12.26 24.54
CA ILE A 188 -10.49 -13.15 23.37
C ILE A 188 -10.69 -12.38 22.05
N GLU A 189 -11.66 -11.48 21.99
CA GLU A 189 -11.94 -10.65 20.81
C GLU A 189 -10.74 -9.76 20.45
N SER A 190 -10.16 -9.10 21.46
CA SER A 190 -8.99 -8.25 21.28
C SER A 190 -7.77 -9.06 20.78
N TYR A 191 -7.56 -10.26 21.33
CA TYR A 191 -6.50 -11.16 20.90
C TYR A 191 -6.69 -11.63 19.46
N LEU A 192 -7.91 -12.07 19.11
CA LEU A 192 -8.23 -12.50 17.76
C LEU A 192 -8.10 -11.36 16.75
N SER A 193 -8.49 -10.15 17.12
CA SER A 193 -8.35 -8.94 16.30
C SER A 193 -6.88 -8.62 16.04
N LEU A 194 -5.99 -8.76 17.03
CA LEU A 194 -4.56 -8.55 16.87
C LEU A 194 -3.92 -9.66 16.02
N ALA A 195 -4.27 -10.94 16.28
CA ALA A 195 -3.68 -12.10 15.59
C ALA A 195 -4.16 -12.24 14.14
N ARG A 196 -5.35 -11.75 13.80
CA ARG A 196 -6.02 -11.95 12.50
C ARG A 196 -6.47 -10.65 11.86
N LEU A 197 -5.77 -9.54 12.08
CA LEU A 197 -6.14 -8.29 11.42
C LEU A 197 -6.13 -8.50 9.90
N PRO A 198 -7.29 -8.42 9.21
CA PRO A 198 -7.35 -8.60 7.77
C PRO A 198 -6.63 -7.44 7.06
N LYS A 199 -6.10 -7.70 5.87
CA LYS A 199 -5.53 -6.63 5.06
C LYS A 199 -6.56 -5.52 4.85
N PRO A 200 -6.20 -4.23 5.05
CA PRO A 200 -7.15 -3.14 4.89
C PRO A 200 -7.63 -3.02 3.45
N GLN A 201 -8.94 -2.90 3.28
CA GLN A 201 -9.56 -2.57 2.00
C GLN A 201 -9.57 -1.06 1.83
N ARG A 202 -8.40 -0.51 1.48
CA ARG A 202 -8.21 0.93 1.35
C ARG A 202 -8.99 1.48 0.17
N ARG A 203 -9.69 2.58 0.39
CA ARG A 203 -10.39 3.39 -0.61
C ARG A 203 -10.42 4.85 -0.15
N PRO A 204 -10.60 5.80 -1.06
CA PRO A 204 -10.79 7.20 -0.66
C PRO A 204 -12.03 7.30 0.22
N ILE A 205 -11.85 7.78 1.45
CA ILE A 205 -12.93 8.01 2.43
C ILE A 205 -12.84 9.43 2.96
N ASP A 206 -14.00 10.04 3.19
CA ASP A 206 -14.11 11.29 3.93
C ASP A 206 -14.09 10.98 5.44
N ALA A 207 -12.99 11.37 6.11
CA ALA A 207 -12.81 11.14 7.53
C ALA A 207 -13.80 11.94 8.38
N ASN A 208 -14.17 13.16 7.95
CA ASN A 208 -15.13 13.99 8.67
C ASN A 208 -16.53 13.36 8.66
N VAL A 209 -16.98 12.90 7.51
CA VAL A 209 -18.26 12.17 7.37
C VAL A 209 -18.27 10.90 8.22
N LEU A 210 -17.17 10.14 8.22
CA LEU A 210 -17.03 8.95 9.06
C LEU A 210 -17.16 9.29 10.55
N LEU A 211 -16.45 10.32 11.02
CA LEU A 211 -16.47 10.78 12.39
C LEU A 211 -17.87 11.25 12.80
N GLU A 212 -18.47 12.14 12.02
CA GLU A 212 -19.82 12.67 12.30
C GLU A 212 -20.85 11.55 12.45
N GLN A 213 -20.93 10.64 11.47
CA GLN A 213 -21.85 9.53 11.50
C GLN A 213 -21.68 8.62 12.73
N LYS A 214 -20.43 8.30 13.07
CA LYS A 214 -20.13 7.37 14.16
C LYS A 214 -20.26 8.00 15.54
N LEU A 215 -19.93 9.27 15.69
CA LEU A 215 -20.04 9.98 16.98
C LEU A 215 -21.51 10.19 17.39
N VAL A 216 -22.44 10.35 16.43
CA VAL A 216 -23.88 10.39 16.69
C VAL A 216 -24.35 9.11 17.41
N PHE A 217 -23.89 7.94 17.00
CA PHE A 217 -24.24 6.67 17.67
C PHE A 217 -23.65 6.55 19.08
N MET A 218 -22.59 7.31 19.40
CA MET A 218 -21.97 7.30 20.72
C MET A 218 -22.55 8.34 21.69
N GLN A 219 -23.47 9.19 21.26
CA GLN A 219 -23.98 10.29 22.08
C GLN A 219 -24.53 9.81 23.43
N SER A 220 -25.32 8.73 23.47
CA SER A 220 -25.82 8.15 24.70
C SER A 220 -24.71 7.66 25.65
N ALA A 221 -23.57 7.21 25.09
CA ALA A 221 -22.43 6.81 25.90
C ALA A 221 -21.71 8.02 26.51
N PHE A 222 -21.58 9.11 25.77
CA PHE A 222 -21.01 10.37 26.28
C PHE A 222 -21.91 10.98 27.37
N GLU A 223 -23.22 11.00 27.17
CA GLU A 223 -24.17 11.50 28.17
C GLU A 223 -24.09 10.69 29.48
N LYS A 224 -24.10 9.36 29.39
CA LYS A 224 -23.96 8.48 30.57
C LYS A 224 -22.64 8.70 31.31
N ALA A 225 -21.55 8.92 30.56
CA ALA A 225 -20.22 9.19 31.12
C ALA A 225 -20.04 10.66 31.55
N ARG A 226 -21.04 11.54 31.34
CA ARG A 226 -20.95 13.00 31.60
C ARG A 226 -19.82 13.67 30.85
N ILE A 227 -19.59 13.27 29.59
CA ILE A 227 -18.54 13.82 28.74
C ILE A 227 -19.13 14.89 27.80
N GLU A 228 -18.52 16.08 27.84
CA GLU A 228 -18.77 17.14 26.86
C GLU A 228 -17.92 16.85 25.60
N LEU A 229 -18.59 16.41 24.53
CA LEU A 229 -17.92 16.20 23.23
C LEU A 229 -17.83 17.53 22.48
N ARG A 230 -16.64 17.86 21.98
CA ARG A 230 -16.37 18.97 21.05
C ARG A 230 -15.74 18.42 19.78
N THR A 231 -16.26 18.85 18.65
CA THR A 231 -15.70 18.49 17.32
C THR A 231 -15.34 19.78 16.58
N ASP A 232 -14.15 19.80 15.99
CA ASP A 232 -13.69 20.89 15.11
C ASP A 232 -13.00 20.24 13.88
N LEU A 233 -13.86 19.97 12.88
CA LEU A 233 -13.49 19.22 11.69
C LEU A 233 -13.22 20.17 10.54
N ASP A 234 -12.00 20.12 9.97
CA ASP A 234 -11.61 20.94 8.84
C ASP A 234 -12.38 20.54 7.57
N PRO A 235 -13.26 21.40 7.04
CA PRO A 235 -14.05 21.07 5.86
C PRO A 235 -13.23 20.93 4.58
N ALA A 236 -11.97 21.39 4.60
CA ALA A 236 -11.03 21.27 3.48
C ALA A 236 -10.14 20.02 3.57
N LEU A 237 -10.38 19.13 4.54
CA LEU A 237 -9.62 17.89 4.67
C LEU A 237 -9.78 16.99 3.44
N GLU A 238 -8.66 16.65 2.80
CA GLU A 238 -8.68 15.74 1.65
C GLU A 238 -9.09 14.31 2.06
N PRO A 239 -9.72 13.53 1.13
CA PRO A 239 -10.08 12.14 1.40
C PRO A 239 -8.86 11.29 1.74
N LEU A 240 -8.99 10.47 2.79
CA LEU A 240 -7.97 9.52 3.21
C LEU A 240 -8.07 8.22 2.43
N ASN A 241 -6.93 7.65 2.01
CA ASN A 241 -6.91 6.30 1.44
C ASN A 241 -6.87 5.24 2.54
N ALA A 242 -8.05 4.89 3.09
CA ALA A 242 -8.16 4.05 4.27
C ALA A 242 -9.33 3.05 4.19
N ASP A 243 -9.27 2.02 5.05
CA ASP A 243 -10.40 1.15 5.36
C ASP A 243 -11.24 1.80 6.48
N ALA A 244 -12.45 2.23 6.15
CA ALA A 244 -13.32 2.96 7.08
C ALA A 244 -13.65 2.16 8.35
N ALA A 245 -13.79 0.84 8.27
CA ALA A 245 -14.11 0.00 9.42
C ALA A 245 -12.92 -0.13 10.38
N GLN A 246 -11.73 -0.35 9.82
CA GLN A 246 -10.50 -0.45 10.63
C GLN A 246 -10.12 0.92 11.21
N LEU A 247 -10.20 2.00 10.43
CA LEU A 247 -9.95 3.36 10.93
C LEU A 247 -10.88 3.71 12.08
N TRP A 248 -12.18 3.40 11.92
CA TRP A 248 -13.14 3.61 13.01
C TRP A 248 -12.80 2.77 14.25
N GLN A 249 -12.36 1.52 14.07
CA GLN A 249 -11.94 0.66 15.18
C GLN A 249 -10.77 1.28 15.96
N ALA A 250 -9.78 1.84 15.28
CA ALA A 250 -8.67 2.54 15.91
C ALA A 250 -9.14 3.77 16.69
N ILE A 251 -9.96 4.63 16.07
CA ILE A 251 -10.52 5.82 16.71
C ILE A 251 -11.39 5.45 17.91
N LEU A 252 -12.25 4.44 17.78
CA LEU A 252 -13.12 3.97 18.86
C LEU A 252 -12.33 3.49 20.07
N ASN A 253 -11.20 2.81 19.86
CA ASN A 253 -10.30 2.41 20.94
C ASN A 253 -9.74 3.63 21.70
N LEU A 254 -9.34 4.68 20.99
CA LEU A 254 -8.85 5.91 21.62
C LEU A 254 -9.96 6.62 22.39
N ILE A 255 -11.16 6.76 21.81
CA ILE A 255 -12.32 7.36 22.48
C ILE A 255 -12.66 6.56 23.76
N ARG A 256 -12.69 5.22 23.71
CA ARG A 256 -12.92 4.40 24.90
C ARG A 256 -11.88 4.62 25.98
N ASN A 257 -10.61 4.71 25.60
CA ASN A 257 -9.54 5.02 26.55
C ASN A 257 -9.77 6.39 27.23
N SER A 258 -10.18 7.39 26.47
CA SER A 258 -10.51 8.72 27.01
C SER A 258 -11.72 8.70 27.95
N LEU A 259 -12.80 7.97 27.60
CA LEU A 259 -13.96 7.80 28.49
C LEU A 259 -13.58 7.13 29.82
N GLU A 260 -12.74 6.10 29.75
CA GLU A 260 -12.26 5.38 30.94
C GLU A 260 -11.30 6.24 31.80
N ALA A 261 -10.57 7.18 31.18
CA ALA A 261 -9.71 8.11 31.89
C ALA A 261 -10.48 9.23 32.61
N MET A 262 -11.78 9.39 32.30
CA MET A 262 -12.67 10.43 32.84
C MET A 262 -13.88 9.87 33.62
N PRO A 263 -13.70 9.08 34.68
CA PRO A 263 -14.81 8.41 35.36
C PRO A 263 -15.81 9.37 36.04
N GLN A 264 -15.40 10.59 36.29
CA GLN A 264 -16.27 11.64 36.90
C GLN A 264 -16.85 12.59 35.86
N GLY A 265 -16.66 12.32 34.56
CA GLY A 265 -16.96 13.22 33.47
C GLY A 265 -15.76 14.07 33.07
N GLY A 266 -15.90 14.83 32.00
CA GLY A 266 -14.84 15.67 31.45
C GLY A 266 -15.14 16.18 30.06
N LYS A 267 -14.08 16.54 29.32
CA LYS A 267 -14.19 17.03 27.94
C LYS A 267 -13.38 16.13 27.01
N LEU A 268 -13.98 15.81 25.88
CA LEU A 268 -13.34 15.09 24.78
C LEU A 268 -13.41 15.99 23.55
N ALA A 269 -12.25 16.36 23.01
CA ALA A 269 -12.17 17.12 21.76
C ALA A 269 -11.65 16.21 20.64
N ILE A 270 -12.30 16.26 19.48
CA ILE A 270 -11.88 15.57 18.26
C ILE A 270 -11.73 16.61 17.17
N THR A 271 -10.53 16.75 16.64
CA THR A 271 -10.22 17.73 15.61
C THR A 271 -9.63 17.07 14.38
N THR A 272 -9.87 17.64 13.22
CA THR A 272 -9.19 17.28 11.98
C THR A 272 -8.56 18.50 11.37
N ARG A 273 -7.35 18.35 10.79
CA ARG A 273 -6.61 19.43 10.12
C ARG A 273 -5.84 18.86 8.93
N SER A 274 -5.57 19.72 7.98
CA SER A 274 -4.60 19.45 6.91
C SER A 274 -3.33 20.23 7.19
N GLU A 275 -2.21 19.54 7.47
CA GLU A 275 -0.93 20.15 7.84
C GLU A 275 0.20 19.49 7.04
N ASP A 276 1.08 20.26 6.39
CA ASP A 276 2.30 19.77 5.71
C ASP A 276 2.09 18.53 4.81
N SER A 277 1.03 18.53 3.99
CA SER A 277 0.65 17.36 3.14
C SER A 277 0.28 16.11 3.95
N ARG A 278 -0.16 16.28 5.18
CA ARG A 278 -0.70 15.23 6.05
C ARG A 278 -2.09 15.59 6.52
N ALA A 279 -2.96 14.61 6.59
CA ALA A 279 -4.22 14.73 7.32
C ALA A 279 -3.98 14.34 8.78
N VAL A 280 -4.29 15.24 9.69
CA VAL A 280 -4.10 15.08 11.12
C VAL A 280 -5.45 14.92 11.81
N ILE A 281 -5.63 13.85 12.58
CA ILE A 281 -6.80 13.63 13.43
C ILE A 281 -6.30 13.64 14.88
N THR A 282 -6.81 14.56 15.68
CA THR A 282 -6.43 14.68 17.10
C THR A 282 -7.60 14.32 18.00
N ILE A 283 -7.32 13.52 19.02
CA ILE A 283 -8.28 13.12 20.07
C ILE A 283 -7.68 13.54 21.40
N GLU A 284 -8.29 14.50 22.05
CA GLU A 284 -7.82 15.09 23.30
C GLU A 284 -8.86 14.91 24.41
N ASP A 285 -8.43 14.44 25.58
CA ASP A 285 -9.25 14.28 26.77
C ASP A 285 -8.70 15.07 27.96
N THR A 286 -9.55 15.38 28.91
CA THR A 286 -9.18 16.02 30.18
C THR A 286 -9.11 15.03 31.33
N GLY A 287 -8.76 13.78 31.06
CA GLY A 287 -8.70 12.71 32.05
C GLY A 287 -7.49 12.79 32.98
N HIS A 288 -7.26 11.71 33.71
CA HIS A 288 -6.13 11.65 34.66
C HIS A 288 -4.74 11.64 34.01
N GLY A 289 -4.65 11.54 32.67
CA GLY A 289 -3.39 11.48 31.96
C GLY A 289 -2.60 10.21 32.20
N ILE A 290 -1.41 10.17 31.58
CA ILE A 290 -0.49 9.01 31.60
C ILE A 290 0.86 9.47 32.18
N PRO A 291 1.41 8.79 33.17
CA PRO A 291 2.73 9.08 33.69
C PRO A 291 3.82 8.93 32.63
N GLU A 292 4.84 9.76 32.69
CA GLU A 292 5.95 9.76 31.74
C GLU A 292 6.72 8.41 31.75
N THR A 293 6.76 7.75 32.87
CA THR A 293 7.36 6.40 33.05
C THR A 293 6.73 5.35 32.14
N ASP A 294 5.49 5.54 31.72
CA ASP A 294 4.71 4.56 30.99
C ASP A 294 4.71 4.81 29.47
N TRP A 295 5.18 5.97 29.00
CA TRP A 295 5.14 6.37 27.60
C TRP A 295 5.81 5.37 26.64
N GLY A 296 6.98 4.84 27.04
CA GLY A 296 7.72 3.86 26.25
C GLY A 296 7.01 2.51 26.09
N HIS A 297 5.96 2.26 26.87
CA HIS A 297 5.25 0.97 26.90
C HIS A 297 3.80 1.07 26.43
N LEU A 298 3.29 2.26 26.09
CA LEU A 298 1.87 2.49 25.77
C LEU A 298 1.34 1.59 24.64
N PHE A 299 2.17 1.34 23.65
CA PHE A 299 1.81 0.52 22.50
C PHE A 299 2.30 -0.93 22.59
N VAL A 300 2.95 -1.29 23.71
CA VAL A 300 3.37 -2.68 23.94
C VAL A 300 2.13 -3.51 24.28
N PRO A 301 1.88 -4.61 23.57
CA PRO A 301 0.74 -5.46 23.85
C PRO A 301 0.70 -5.94 25.30
N PHE A 302 -0.51 -6.00 25.89
CA PHE A 302 -0.79 -6.35 27.30
C PHE A 302 -0.30 -5.35 28.35
N PHE A 303 0.33 -4.27 27.95
CA PHE A 303 0.63 -3.20 28.89
C PHE A 303 -0.65 -2.42 29.23
N SER A 304 -1.03 -2.42 30.49
CA SER A 304 -2.17 -1.68 31.01
C SER A 304 -1.96 -1.30 32.46
N THR A 305 -2.19 -0.04 32.78
CA THR A 305 -2.20 0.47 34.15
C THR A 305 -3.57 0.36 34.83
N LYS A 306 -4.59 -0.05 34.06
CA LYS A 306 -5.99 -0.14 34.49
C LYS A 306 -6.31 -1.52 35.04
N GLN A 307 -7.03 -1.58 36.17
CA GLN A 307 -7.60 -2.85 36.64
C GLN A 307 -8.60 -3.38 35.62
N GLY A 308 -8.33 -4.58 35.09
CA GLY A 308 -9.21 -5.20 34.08
C GLY A 308 -9.02 -4.73 32.64
N GLY A 309 -8.05 -3.87 32.36
CA GLY A 309 -7.66 -3.51 30.99
C GLY A 309 -6.89 -4.65 30.32
N THR A 310 -7.21 -4.96 29.06
CA THR A 310 -6.53 -6.01 28.29
C THR A 310 -5.14 -5.60 27.80
N GLY A 311 -4.83 -4.30 27.77
CA GLY A 311 -3.58 -3.75 27.22
C GLY A 311 -3.39 -3.98 25.72
N LEU A 312 -4.43 -4.45 25.00
CA LEU A 312 -4.35 -4.75 23.57
C LEU A 312 -4.87 -3.62 22.69
N GLY A 313 -5.66 -2.70 23.24
CA GLY A 313 -6.35 -1.66 22.44
C GLY A 313 -5.38 -0.71 21.72
N LEU A 314 -4.39 -0.15 22.43
CA LEU A 314 -3.40 0.77 21.83
C LEU A 314 -2.47 0.05 20.87
N ALA A 315 -2.05 -1.18 21.18
CA ALA A 315 -1.24 -1.99 20.27
C ALA A 315 -1.99 -2.28 18.96
N LEU A 316 -3.27 -2.64 19.05
CA LEU A 316 -4.14 -2.83 17.87
C LEU A 316 -4.34 -1.52 17.09
N THR A 317 -4.52 -0.40 17.79
CA THR A 317 -4.62 0.92 17.16
C THR A 317 -3.37 1.26 16.37
N GLN A 318 -2.19 1.11 16.96
CA GLN A 318 -0.91 1.34 16.30
C GLN A 318 -0.75 0.43 15.06
N GLN A 319 -1.10 -0.85 15.18
CA GLN A 319 -1.02 -1.79 14.07
C GLN A 319 -1.96 -1.42 12.92
N ILE A 320 -3.23 -1.08 13.22
CA ILE A 320 -4.18 -0.61 12.22
C ILE A 320 -3.62 0.61 11.48
N LEU A 321 -3.15 1.62 12.21
CA LEU A 321 -2.64 2.85 11.62
C LEU A 321 -1.38 2.59 10.77
N HIS A 322 -0.47 1.79 11.27
CA HIS A 322 0.72 1.37 10.51
C HIS A 322 0.35 0.64 9.21
N GLU A 323 -0.64 -0.26 9.23
CA GLU A 323 -1.17 -0.94 8.04
C GLU A 323 -1.81 0.04 7.04
N HIS A 324 -2.15 1.26 7.46
CA HIS A 324 -2.65 2.33 6.62
C HIS A 324 -1.56 3.33 6.19
N GLY A 325 -0.31 3.13 6.63
CA GLY A 325 0.79 4.06 6.42
C GLY A 325 0.67 5.34 7.25
N ALA A 326 -0.15 5.31 8.30
CA ALA A 326 -0.33 6.40 9.23
C ALA A 326 0.54 6.23 10.48
N GLU A 327 0.87 7.34 11.12
CA GLU A 327 1.61 7.40 12.36
C GLU A 327 0.69 7.82 13.51
N ILE A 328 0.99 7.39 14.73
CA ILE A 328 0.30 7.82 15.94
C ILE A 328 1.30 8.30 16.99
N GLU A 329 1.00 9.45 17.57
CA GLU A 329 1.75 10.04 18.65
C GLU A 329 0.85 10.22 19.87
N CYS A 330 1.46 10.20 21.06
CA CYS A 330 0.78 10.44 22.33
C CYS A 330 1.51 11.53 23.13
N ALA A 331 0.79 12.57 23.47
CA ALA A 331 1.24 13.59 24.42
C ALA A 331 0.32 13.54 25.65
N SER A 332 0.88 13.33 26.85
CA SER A 332 0.09 13.24 28.07
C SER A 332 0.86 13.77 29.26
N ARG A 333 0.15 14.30 30.22
CA ARG A 333 0.69 14.67 31.54
C ARG A 333 -0.27 14.19 32.62
N SER A 334 0.28 13.58 33.67
CA SER A 334 -0.50 13.13 34.81
C SER A 334 -1.35 14.27 35.39
N GLY A 335 -2.67 14.05 35.49
CA GLY A 335 -3.65 15.04 35.97
C GLY A 335 -4.06 16.11 34.96
N GLN A 336 -3.55 16.10 33.72
CA GLN A 336 -3.85 17.12 32.71
C GLN A 336 -4.51 16.57 31.44
N GLY A 337 -4.73 15.25 31.38
CA GLY A 337 -5.34 14.58 30.22
C GLY A 337 -4.34 14.00 29.24
N THR A 338 -4.87 13.51 28.11
CA THR A 338 -4.10 12.85 27.06
C THR A 338 -4.52 13.35 25.69
N THR A 339 -3.56 13.54 24.81
CA THR A 339 -3.77 13.88 23.41
C THR A 339 -3.14 12.80 22.54
N PHE A 340 -3.95 12.13 21.72
CA PHE A 340 -3.49 11.26 20.66
C PHE A 340 -3.59 11.98 19.32
N THR A 341 -2.50 11.98 18.56
CA THR A 341 -2.41 12.58 17.22
C THR A 341 -2.15 11.51 16.19
N ILE A 342 -3.05 11.36 15.24
CA ILE A 342 -2.94 10.43 14.11
C ILE A 342 -2.59 11.24 12.86
N GLN A 343 -1.55 10.85 12.13
CA GLN A 343 -1.08 11.53 10.93
C GLN A 343 -1.14 10.57 9.74
N PHE A 344 -1.95 10.91 8.74
CA PHE A 344 -2.02 10.20 7.45
C PHE A 344 -1.22 10.96 6.40
N PRO A 345 -0.35 10.31 5.62
CA PRO A 345 0.24 10.96 4.46
C PRO A 345 -0.86 11.21 3.41
N LEU A 346 -0.99 12.47 2.97
CA LEU A 346 -1.79 12.79 1.79
C LEU A 346 -0.90 12.50 0.57
N THR A 347 -1.30 11.52 -0.24
CA THR A 347 -0.65 11.30 -1.53
C THR A 347 -0.94 12.50 -2.41
N ALA A 348 0.13 13.22 -2.82
CA ALA A 348 -0.01 14.24 -3.87
C ALA A 348 -0.70 13.58 -5.08
N THR A 349 -1.86 14.12 -5.44
CA THR A 349 -2.67 13.73 -6.60
C THR A 349 -1.92 14.07 -7.88
#